data_2cfaddb265a2b2989da6a12f905fbb40
#
_entry.id   2cfaddb265a2b2989da6a12f905fbb40
#
_cell.length_a   1.000
_cell.length_b   1.000
_cell.length_c   1.000
_cell.angle_alpha   90.00
_cell.angle_beta   90.00
_cell.angle_gamma   90.00
#
_symmetry.space_group_name_H-M   'P 1'
#
loop_
_entity.id
_entity.type
_entity.pdbx_description
1 polymer ?
#
loop_
_entity_poly.entity_id
_entity_poly.type
_entity_poly.pdbx_seq_one_letter_code
_entity_poly.pdbx_strand_id
1 'polypeptide(L)'
;MECVFCAVVAGTEPAHRVLDDEVAVAFLDRRPLFPGHVLVVPRDHRPTLTDLPPADVGPFFLRVRRVAAAVELGLGAAGSFVAANNRVSQSVPHLHVHVVPRNPKDGLRGFFWPRRAYSAEADAALVAERLRAALAP
;
A
#
# COMPACT_ATOMS: atom_id res chain seq x y z
N MET A 1 7.46 -10.13 19.83
CA MET A 1 6.15 -9.49 19.63
C MET A 1 5.51 -10.02 18.36
N GLU A 2 4.28 -10.49 18.50
CA GLU A 2 3.59 -11.06 17.36
C GLU A 2 3.07 -9.96 16.43
N CYS A 3 3.27 -10.18 15.12
CA CYS A 3 2.73 -9.32 14.09
C CYS A 3 1.26 -9.67 13.85
N VAL A 4 0.36 -8.70 13.98
CA VAL A 4 -1.08 -8.93 13.76
C VAL A 4 -1.36 -9.38 12.32
N PHE A 5 -0.62 -8.90 11.34
CA PHE A 5 -0.82 -9.31 9.94
C PHE A 5 -0.27 -10.73 9.69
N CYS A 6 0.81 -11.12 10.35
CA CYS A 6 1.24 -12.51 10.33
C CYS A 6 0.17 -13.41 10.93
N ALA A 7 -0.50 -12.99 11.99
CA ALA A 7 -1.60 -13.73 12.60
C ALA A 7 -2.82 -13.83 11.65
N VAL A 8 -3.12 -12.77 10.91
CA VAL A 8 -4.17 -12.82 9.86
C VAL A 8 -3.79 -13.83 8.77
N VAL A 9 -2.55 -13.78 8.30
CA VAL A 9 -2.04 -14.73 7.28
C VAL A 9 -2.14 -16.18 7.80
N ALA A 10 -1.76 -16.41 9.05
CA ALA A 10 -1.83 -17.73 9.68
C ALA A 10 -3.25 -18.20 9.99
N GLY A 11 -4.23 -17.31 9.96
CA GLY A 11 -5.63 -17.63 10.27
C GLY A 11 -5.96 -17.60 11.75
N THR A 12 -5.06 -17.13 12.60
CA THR A 12 -5.27 -17.04 14.06
C THR A 12 -5.90 -15.74 14.49
N GLU A 13 -5.83 -14.71 13.65
CA GLU A 13 -6.52 -13.45 13.85
C GLU A 13 -7.66 -13.33 12.83
N PRO A 14 -8.91 -13.11 13.28
CA PRO A 14 -10.04 -12.99 12.36
C PRO A 14 -9.89 -11.79 11.41
N ALA A 15 -10.27 -11.97 10.16
CA ALA A 15 -10.32 -10.92 9.16
C ALA A 15 -11.28 -11.29 8.05
N HIS A 16 -11.84 -10.29 7.39
CA HIS A 16 -12.67 -10.48 6.19
C HIS A 16 -11.76 -10.53 4.97
N ARG A 17 -11.32 -11.73 4.60
CA ARG A 17 -10.42 -11.93 3.48
C ARG A 17 -11.13 -11.80 2.16
N VAL A 18 -10.50 -11.14 1.21
CA VAL A 18 -10.98 -11.00 -0.17
C VAL A 18 -10.05 -11.71 -1.17
N LEU A 19 -8.82 -11.99 -0.79
CA LEU A 19 -7.86 -12.75 -1.58
C LEU A 19 -6.93 -13.49 -0.63
N ASP A 20 -6.64 -14.75 -0.94
CA ASP A 20 -5.71 -15.57 -0.15
C ASP A 20 -5.09 -16.59 -1.11
N ASP A 21 -3.83 -16.36 -1.48
CA ASP A 21 -3.08 -17.25 -2.34
C ASP A 21 -1.63 -17.42 -1.85
N GLU A 22 -0.80 -18.08 -2.63
CA GLU A 22 0.58 -18.38 -2.26
C GLU A 22 1.48 -17.15 -2.16
N VAL A 23 1.03 -16.00 -2.67
CA VAL A 23 1.83 -14.76 -2.71
C VAL A 23 1.37 -13.76 -1.67
N ALA A 24 0.06 -13.58 -1.54
CA ALA A 24 -0.50 -12.49 -0.75
C ALA A 24 -1.81 -12.87 -0.08
N VAL A 25 -2.12 -12.14 0.97
CA VAL A 25 -3.45 -12.12 1.59
C VAL A 25 -3.98 -10.70 1.54
N ALA A 26 -5.23 -10.53 1.15
CA ALA A 26 -5.90 -9.24 1.16
C ALA A 26 -7.16 -9.34 2.00
N PHE A 27 -7.40 -8.33 2.83
CA PHE A 27 -8.52 -8.33 3.78
C PHE A 27 -8.99 -6.89 4.04
N LEU A 28 -10.22 -6.76 4.50
CA LEU A 28 -10.78 -5.45 4.82
C LEU A 28 -10.06 -4.81 6.00
N ASP A 29 -9.78 -3.53 5.89
CA ASP A 29 -9.33 -2.73 7.03
C ASP A 29 -10.48 -2.61 8.03
N ARG A 30 -10.22 -2.86 9.32
CA ARG A 30 -11.23 -2.75 10.40
C ARG A 30 -11.65 -1.31 10.64
N ARG A 31 -10.80 -0.35 10.34
CA ARG A 31 -11.09 1.09 10.45
C ARG A 31 -10.92 1.73 9.08
N PRO A 32 -11.81 1.43 8.16
CA PRO A 32 -11.65 1.87 6.78
C PRO A 32 -11.79 3.39 6.64
N LEU A 33 -11.10 3.95 5.67
CA LEU A 33 -11.40 5.32 5.21
C LEU A 33 -12.79 5.34 4.58
N PHE A 34 -13.10 4.32 3.79
CA PHE A 34 -14.42 4.08 3.22
C PHE A 34 -14.72 2.58 3.24
N PRO A 35 -15.99 2.16 3.30
CA PRO A 35 -16.33 0.75 3.15
C PRO A 35 -15.71 0.16 1.88
N GLY A 36 -15.02 -0.97 2.03
CA GLY A 36 -14.28 -1.59 0.94
C GLY A 36 -12.79 -1.25 0.89
N HIS A 37 -12.29 -0.49 1.86
CA HIS A 37 -10.86 -0.26 2.05
C HIS A 37 -10.16 -1.59 2.36
N VAL A 38 -9.28 -2.03 1.47
CA VAL A 38 -8.58 -3.31 1.55
C VAL A 38 -7.11 -3.10 1.88
N LEU A 39 -6.55 -3.99 2.67
CA LEU A 39 -5.11 -4.11 2.90
C LEU A 39 -4.60 -5.33 2.15
N VAL A 40 -3.55 -5.17 1.35
CA VAL A 40 -2.87 -6.27 0.67
C VAL A 40 -1.51 -6.46 1.31
N VAL A 41 -1.25 -7.66 1.83
CA VAL A 41 0.00 -7.99 2.52
C VAL A 41 0.69 -9.18 1.86
N PRO A 42 2.04 -9.21 1.79
CA PRO A 42 2.74 -10.42 1.42
C PRO A 42 2.58 -11.46 2.53
N ARG A 43 2.55 -12.74 2.16
CA ARG A 43 2.44 -13.82 3.16
C ARG A 43 3.64 -13.84 4.10
N ASP A 44 4.83 -13.66 3.55
CA ASP A 44 6.04 -13.59 4.36
C ASP A 44 6.12 -12.23 5.05
N HIS A 45 6.62 -12.26 6.29
CA HIS A 45 6.80 -11.02 7.04
C HIS A 45 7.91 -10.18 6.41
N ARG A 46 7.53 -9.11 5.74
CA ARG A 46 8.44 -8.10 5.17
C ARG A 46 8.04 -6.75 5.75
N PRO A 47 8.90 -6.10 6.54
CA PRO A 47 8.51 -4.86 7.20
C PRO A 47 8.14 -3.73 6.24
N THR A 48 8.91 -3.54 5.17
CA THR A 48 8.71 -2.45 4.22
C THR A 48 8.82 -2.91 2.76
N LEU A 49 8.49 -2.03 1.85
CA LEU A 49 8.60 -2.29 0.41
C LEU A 49 10.02 -2.70 0.01
N THR A 50 11.04 -2.04 0.59
CA THR A 50 12.43 -2.33 0.24
C THR A 50 12.94 -3.65 0.83
N ASP A 51 12.20 -4.24 1.77
CA ASP A 51 12.49 -5.57 2.31
C ASP A 51 11.88 -6.70 1.46
N LEU A 52 10.97 -6.35 0.54
CA LEU A 52 10.38 -7.32 -0.36
C LEU A 52 11.44 -7.77 -1.38
N PRO A 53 11.72 -9.08 -1.50
CA PRO A 53 12.72 -9.55 -2.48
C PRO A 53 12.33 -9.12 -3.90
N PRO A 54 13.32 -8.76 -4.75
CA PRO A 54 13.03 -8.33 -6.12
C PRO A 54 12.16 -9.31 -6.91
N ALA A 55 12.35 -10.61 -6.73
CA ALA A 55 11.56 -11.63 -7.41
C ALA A 55 10.08 -11.63 -6.98
N ASP A 56 9.78 -11.12 -5.79
CA ASP A 56 8.42 -11.10 -5.24
C ASP A 56 7.65 -9.83 -5.58
N VAL A 57 8.34 -8.78 -6.02
CA VAL A 57 7.72 -7.47 -6.28
C VAL A 57 6.65 -7.57 -7.36
N GLY A 58 6.97 -8.17 -8.50
CA GLY A 58 6.02 -8.35 -9.60
C GLY A 58 4.79 -9.15 -9.20
N PRO A 59 4.97 -10.37 -8.67
CA PRO A 59 3.85 -11.20 -8.22
C PRO A 59 2.99 -10.50 -7.16
N PHE A 60 3.60 -9.82 -6.20
CA PHE A 60 2.85 -9.11 -5.15
C PHE A 60 2.01 -7.97 -5.76
N PHE A 61 2.60 -7.12 -6.58
CA PHE A 61 1.88 -5.99 -7.16
C PHE A 61 0.84 -6.40 -8.21
N LEU A 62 0.98 -7.58 -8.82
CA LEU A 62 -0.12 -8.15 -9.61
C LEU A 62 -1.37 -8.39 -8.74
N ARG A 63 -1.19 -8.81 -7.48
CA ARG A 63 -2.31 -8.97 -6.53
C ARG A 63 -2.91 -7.63 -6.15
N VAL A 64 -2.07 -6.63 -5.89
CA VAL A 64 -2.53 -5.26 -5.62
C VAL A 64 -3.40 -4.75 -6.77
N ARG A 65 -2.94 -4.93 -8.01
CA ARG A 65 -3.67 -4.55 -9.22
C ARG A 65 -5.02 -5.25 -9.32
N ARG A 66 -5.07 -6.55 -9.02
CA ARG A 66 -6.32 -7.32 -9.04
C ARG A 66 -7.31 -6.79 -7.99
N VAL A 67 -6.83 -6.48 -6.80
CA VAL A 67 -7.67 -5.92 -5.74
C VAL A 67 -8.19 -4.55 -6.14
N ALA A 68 -7.36 -3.69 -6.72
CA ALA A 68 -7.79 -2.38 -7.22
C ALA A 68 -8.89 -2.51 -8.27
N ALA A 69 -8.73 -3.45 -9.21
CA ALA A 69 -9.78 -3.72 -10.21
C ALA A 69 -11.07 -4.24 -9.55
N ALA A 70 -10.95 -5.12 -8.56
CA ALA A 70 -12.10 -5.67 -7.84
C ALA A 70 -12.87 -4.59 -7.06
N VAL A 71 -12.18 -3.63 -6.48
CA VAL A 71 -12.81 -2.50 -5.78
C VAL A 71 -13.66 -1.68 -6.75
N GLU A 72 -13.16 -1.39 -7.92
CA GLU A 72 -13.93 -0.66 -8.93
C GLU A 72 -15.11 -1.48 -9.45
N LEU A 73 -14.88 -2.72 -9.84
CA LEU A 73 -15.93 -3.58 -10.39
C LEU A 73 -16.95 -4.02 -9.35
N GLY A 74 -16.48 -4.44 -8.18
CA GLY A 74 -17.34 -5.03 -7.16
C GLY A 74 -18.13 -4.02 -6.36
N LEU A 75 -17.61 -2.82 -6.19
CA LEU A 75 -18.23 -1.77 -5.37
C LEU A 75 -18.77 -0.62 -6.21
N GLY A 76 -18.58 -0.64 -7.52
CA GLY A 76 -18.99 0.46 -8.38
C GLY A 76 -18.22 1.76 -8.12
N ALA A 77 -17.01 1.67 -7.58
CA ALA A 77 -16.19 2.85 -7.31
C ALA A 77 -15.66 3.44 -8.62
N ALA A 78 -15.59 4.77 -8.68
CA ALA A 78 -15.09 5.47 -9.87
C ALA A 78 -13.58 5.33 -10.04
N GLY A 79 -12.87 5.06 -8.95
CA GLY A 79 -11.43 4.87 -8.95
C GLY A 79 -10.93 4.33 -7.62
N SER A 80 -9.63 4.40 -7.41
CA SER A 80 -9.00 3.92 -6.18
C SER A 80 -7.80 4.78 -5.79
N PHE A 81 -7.49 4.77 -4.51
CA PHE A 81 -6.23 5.27 -3.97
C PHE A 81 -5.41 4.06 -3.51
N VAL A 82 -4.20 3.95 -4.02
CA VAL A 82 -3.29 2.84 -3.72
C VAL A 82 -2.03 3.41 -3.09
N ALA A 83 -1.72 3.02 -1.86
CA ALA A 83 -0.57 3.55 -1.14
C ALA A 83 -0.07 2.62 -0.05
N ALA A 84 1.20 2.76 0.30
CA ALA A 84 1.81 2.10 1.44
C ALA A 84 2.69 3.09 2.20
N ASN A 85 2.66 3.01 3.52
CA ASN A 85 3.59 3.73 4.39
C ASN A 85 4.78 2.82 4.71
N ASN A 86 5.98 3.33 4.52
CA ASN A 86 7.20 2.61 4.88
C ASN A 86 7.88 3.34 6.04
N ARG A 87 7.91 2.70 7.20
CA ARG A 87 8.50 3.18 8.46
C ARG A 87 7.75 4.32 9.10
N VAL A 88 7.67 5.47 8.44
CA VAL A 88 6.96 6.65 8.96
C VAL A 88 5.46 6.48 8.75
N SER A 89 4.67 6.68 9.80
CA SER A 89 3.21 6.48 9.81
C SER A 89 2.78 5.05 9.46
N GLN A 90 3.68 4.11 9.62
CA GLN A 90 3.41 2.69 9.42
C GLN A 90 2.93 2.09 10.75
N SER A 91 1.64 1.86 10.87
CA SER A 91 1.03 1.37 12.10
C SER A 91 1.43 -0.07 12.44
N VAL A 92 1.66 -0.89 11.44
CA VAL A 92 2.10 -2.29 11.59
C VAL A 92 3.36 -2.50 10.75
N PRO A 93 4.46 -2.99 11.33
CA PRO A 93 5.72 -3.19 10.59
C PRO A 93 5.69 -4.51 9.79
N HIS A 94 4.73 -4.64 8.93
CA HIS A 94 4.52 -5.67 7.93
C HIS A 94 3.95 -4.94 6.72
N LEU A 95 4.64 -4.98 5.60
CA LEU A 95 4.23 -4.25 4.39
C LEU A 95 2.75 -4.46 4.12
N HIS A 96 2.01 -3.39 3.99
CA HIS A 96 0.62 -3.45 3.60
C HIS A 96 0.29 -2.30 2.66
N VAL A 97 -0.29 -2.66 1.54
CA VAL A 97 -0.72 -1.70 0.53
C VAL A 97 -2.21 -1.46 0.73
N HIS A 98 -2.54 -0.20 1.00
CA HIS A 98 -3.92 0.25 1.09
C HIS A 98 -4.51 0.36 -0.30
N VAL A 99 -5.68 -0.22 -0.51
CA VAL A 99 -6.49 -0.02 -1.71
C VAL A 99 -7.83 0.52 -1.26
N VAL A 100 -8.07 1.79 -1.55
CA VAL A 100 -9.23 2.52 -1.03
C VAL A 100 -10.15 2.90 -2.19
N PRO A 101 -11.44 2.53 -2.14
CA PRO A 101 -12.39 2.95 -3.17
C PRO A 101 -12.56 4.47 -3.15
N ARG A 102 -12.57 5.08 -4.34
CA ARG A 102 -12.71 6.53 -4.47
C ARG A 102 -13.84 6.88 -5.40
N ASN A 103 -14.59 7.90 -5.01
CA ASN A 103 -15.66 8.45 -5.83
C ASN A 103 -15.56 9.98 -5.84
N PRO A 104 -16.06 10.66 -6.90
CA PRO A 104 -16.08 12.12 -6.90
C PRO A 104 -16.81 12.65 -5.66
N LYS A 105 -16.26 13.69 -5.05
CA LYS A 105 -16.84 14.38 -3.88
C LYS A 105 -16.96 13.47 -2.65
N ASP A 106 -16.13 12.47 -2.52
CA ASP A 106 -16.13 11.58 -1.35
C ASP A 106 -15.51 12.21 -0.08
N GLY A 107 -14.98 13.41 -0.19
CA GLY A 107 -14.40 14.14 0.93
C GLY A 107 -12.90 13.91 1.14
N LEU A 108 -12.31 12.96 0.45
CA LEU A 108 -10.89 12.70 0.54
C LEU A 108 -10.15 13.45 -0.57
N ARG A 109 -9.08 14.16 -0.22
CA ARG A 109 -8.27 14.89 -1.20
C ARG A 109 -7.18 13.99 -1.76
N GLY A 110 -6.79 14.20 -3.01
CA GLY A 110 -5.76 13.40 -3.68
C GLY A 110 -4.40 13.45 -3.01
N PHE A 111 -4.00 14.62 -2.48
CA PHE A 111 -2.89 14.75 -1.54
C PHE A 111 -3.37 15.50 -0.32
N PHE A 112 -3.13 14.91 0.86
CA PHE A 112 -3.73 15.32 2.12
C PHE A 112 -2.97 16.43 2.81
N TRP A 113 -1.70 16.60 2.46
CA TRP A 113 -0.81 17.53 3.13
C TRP A 113 -0.32 18.62 2.19
N PRO A 114 0.08 19.77 2.77
CA PRO A 114 0.48 20.90 1.94
C PRO A 114 1.69 20.56 1.07
N ARG A 115 1.67 21.03 -0.15
CA ARG A 115 2.81 20.93 -1.05
C ARG A 115 3.81 22.01 -0.71
N ARG A 116 5.08 21.69 -0.89
CA ARG A 116 6.20 22.63 -0.72
C ARG A 116 7.00 22.67 -2.00
N ALA A 117 7.28 23.88 -2.46
CA ALA A 117 8.19 24.09 -3.57
C ALA A 117 9.64 23.97 -3.10
N TYR A 118 10.52 23.63 -4.02
CA TYR A 118 11.95 23.82 -3.77
C TYR A 118 12.26 25.30 -3.65
N SER A 119 13.20 25.68 -2.78
CA SER A 119 13.58 27.08 -2.58
C SER A 119 14.23 27.69 -3.82
N ALA A 120 14.94 26.89 -4.61
CA ALA A 120 15.58 27.30 -5.86
C ALA A 120 15.71 26.10 -6.81
N GLU A 121 15.83 26.37 -8.09
CA GLU A 121 16.06 25.33 -9.10
C GLU A 121 17.32 24.51 -8.82
N ALA A 122 18.37 25.15 -8.30
CA ALA A 122 19.61 24.48 -7.93
C ALA A 122 19.38 23.42 -6.83
N ASP A 123 18.46 23.64 -5.90
CA ASP A 123 18.13 22.67 -4.86
C ASP A 123 17.45 21.44 -5.44
N ALA A 124 16.54 21.63 -6.37
CA ALA A 124 15.89 20.53 -7.08
C ALA A 124 16.91 19.69 -7.85
N ALA A 125 17.83 20.36 -8.57
CA ALA A 125 18.88 19.71 -9.34
C ALA A 125 19.80 18.86 -8.43
N LEU A 126 20.15 19.40 -7.25
CA LEU A 126 21.00 18.68 -6.29
C LEU A 126 20.30 17.44 -5.73
N VAL A 127 19.02 17.53 -5.38
CA VAL A 127 18.24 16.39 -4.91
C VAL A 127 18.17 15.31 -6.00
N ALA A 128 17.89 15.71 -7.25
CA ALA A 128 17.85 14.76 -8.36
C ALA A 128 19.18 14.05 -8.56
N GLU A 129 20.30 14.79 -8.44
CA GLU A 129 21.64 14.21 -8.53
C GLU A 129 21.91 13.18 -7.45
N ARG A 130 21.55 13.48 -6.21
CA ARG A 130 21.68 12.53 -5.08
C ARG A 130 20.88 11.25 -5.30
N LEU A 131 19.67 11.38 -5.82
CA LEU A 131 18.82 10.23 -6.11
C LEU A 131 19.37 9.39 -7.24
N ARG A 132 19.87 10.03 -8.31
CA ARG A 132 20.52 9.30 -9.41
C ARG A 132 21.73 8.52 -8.92
N ALA A 133 22.55 9.12 -8.06
CA ALA A 133 23.71 8.44 -7.48
C ALA A 133 23.30 7.22 -6.65
N ALA A 134 22.24 7.34 -5.86
CA ALA A 134 21.72 6.23 -5.04
C ALA A 134 21.08 5.12 -5.89
N LEU A 135 20.53 5.45 -7.06
CA LEU A 135 19.94 4.48 -7.99
C LEU A 135 20.97 3.78 -8.87
N ALA A 136 22.19 4.28 -8.94
CA ALA A 136 23.24 3.66 -9.75
C ALA A 136 23.55 2.26 -9.22
N PRO A 137 23.85 1.27 -10.11
CA PRO A 137 24.20 -0.09 -9.71
C PRO A 137 25.52 -0.17 -8.95
#